data_48457e138ff05c02fa2a74c23142b6b0
#
_entry.id   48457e138ff05c02fa2a74c23142b6b0
#
_cell.length_a   1.000
_cell.length_b   1.000
_cell.length_c   1.000
_cell.angle_alpha   90.00
_cell.angle_beta   90.00
_cell.angle_gamma   90.00
#
_symmetry.space_group_name_H-M   'P 1'
#
loop_
_entity.id
_entity.type
_entity.pdbx_description
1 polymer ?
#
loop_
_entity_poly.entity_id
_entity_poly.type
_entity_poly.pdbx_seq_one_letter_code
_entity_poly.pdbx_strand_id
1 'polypeptide(L)'
;MLPDDAITRIVEGAQSIGQICQSKGIAEWEIVAFQSYGHELDIEAGKIKLAAGGGDGGYGVRVLDGGRFGYAHLVDVSGAEHAVSQAISIAKISPAIEGFCLPENQKSTEVLGRCDNRILDVSPEDLLEQADAILNEVASLDSRAVVTGGGVGVSATAGAIVTSQGILSSGISTSHGAGVQVSIDENDELTSAWESSSSRKLLKSVPDCIETSVHWAQCTRGPIEVDSQAVDCPVLMTSEGFTPLFSVCVPAAVKGQRLARKESFWSGKEGQMVLANDLTLIDDGLMEGGMGSSSRDGEGVPSHTQVLVENGRLVGSMWSTRDSAQMVAEGRIEHAQSTGSAVRGSHQSPPYTGCSDMILKSSNGGKSRDDLISHMEDGYIVHSVMGAHTANPTSGDFSVTTSTILKVVDGQIVGPIKQAGLSGNIAKALTNDVILGDRPIIQDSYSTGGMHIPDVLVMNGFRINPA
;
A
#
# COMPACT_ATOMS: atom_id res chain seq x y z
N MET A 1 -5.62 -0.16 25.20
CA MET A 1 -4.92 0.25 23.98
C MET A 1 -3.83 1.28 24.25
N LEU A 2 -3.59 2.30 23.38
CA LEU A 2 -2.57 3.33 23.63
C LEU A 2 -2.81 4.05 24.95
N PRO A 3 -1.76 4.27 25.78
CA PRO A 3 -1.86 5.12 26.97
C PRO A 3 -2.23 6.56 26.61
N ASP A 4 -2.99 7.25 27.44
CA ASP A 4 -3.41 8.65 27.23
C ASP A 4 -2.24 9.61 27.05
N ASP A 5 -1.09 9.32 27.67
CA ASP A 5 0.14 10.11 27.60
C ASP A 5 1.13 9.65 26.51
N ALA A 6 0.73 8.72 25.61
CA ALA A 6 1.62 8.12 24.62
C ALA A 6 2.34 9.18 23.76
N ILE A 7 1.60 10.17 23.24
CA ILE A 7 2.17 11.27 22.44
C ILE A 7 3.20 12.06 23.27
N THR A 8 2.85 12.43 24.50
CA THR A 8 3.75 13.21 25.37
C THR A 8 5.04 12.44 25.61
N ARG A 9 4.95 11.16 25.98
CA ARG A 9 6.13 10.33 26.27
C ARG A 9 7.05 10.15 25.06
N ILE A 10 6.50 9.87 23.86
CA ILE A 10 7.34 9.69 22.69
C ILE A 10 7.97 11.01 22.20
N VAL A 11 7.29 12.15 22.38
CA VAL A 11 7.84 13.48 22.06
C VAL A 11 8.95 13.87 23.03
N GLU A 12 8.73 13.74 24.34
CA GLU A 12 9.74 14.00 25.36
C GLU A 12 10.96 13.09 25.18
N GLY A 13 10.75 11.81 24.91
CA GLY A 13 11.82 10.87 24.59
C GLY A 13 12.63 11.28 23.37
N ALA A 14 11.96 11.65 22.27
CA ALA A 14 12.61 12.11 21.04
C ALA A 14 13.42 13.40 21.28
N GLN A 15 12.88 14.36 22.04
CA GLN A 15 13.58 15.59 22.41
C GLN A 15 14.82 15.31 23.27
N SER A 16 14.70 14.39 24.24
CA SER A 16 15.83 13.97 25.08
C SER A 16 16.96 13.35 24.23
N ILE A 17 16.64 12.47 23.29
CA ILE A 17 17.63 11.90 22.37
C ILE A 17 18.26 13.00 21.50
N GLY A 18 17.49 13.97 21.03
CA GLY A 18 17.99 15.14 20.29
C GLY A 18 18.99 15.96 21.12
N GLN A 19 18.74 16.16 22.41
CA GLN A 19 19.69 16.84 23.32
C GLN A 19 21.02 16.07 23.44
N ILE A 20 20.97 14.74 23.40
CA ILE A 20 22.19 13.92 23.37
C ILE A 20 22.97 14.15 22.09
N CYS A 21 22.30 14.18 20.93
CA CYS A 21 22.95 14.52 19.66
C CYS A 21 23.64 15.89 19.73
N GLN A 22 22.97 16.91 20.24
CA GLN A 22 23.54 18.25 20.42
C GLN A 22 24.75 18.25 21.36
N SER A 23 24.68 17.54 22.49
CA SER A 23 25.79 17.42 23.47
C SER A 23 27.05 16.77 22.88
N LYS A 24 26.85 15.91 21.86
CA LYS A 24 27.93 15.27 21.10
C LYS A 24 28.40 16.10 19.89
N GLY A 25 27.90 17.33 19.72
CA GLY A 25 28.34 18.26 18.68
C GLY A 25 27.72 17.98 17.31
N ILE A 26 26.65 17.17 17.21
CA ILE A 26 25.95 16.93 15.96
C ILE A 26 25.00 18.08 15.67
N ALA A 27 25.22 18.78 14.57
CA ALA A 27 24.42 19.94 14.17
C ALA A 27 23.09 19.52 13.50
N GLU A 28 23.09 18.45 12.72
CA GLU A 28 21.91 17.96 12.03
C GLU A 28 21.53 16.56 12.49
N TRP A 29 20.34 16.44 13.08
CA TRP A 29 19.80 15.19 13.59
C TRP A 29 18.28 15.17 13.42
N GLU A 30 17.75 13.97 13.31
CA GLU A 30 16.33 13.66 13.25
C GLU A 30 16.05 12.47 14.12
N ILE A 31 15.02 12.59 14.95
CA ILE A 31 14.51 11.52 15.79
C ILE A 31 13.08 11.23 15.38
N VAL A 32 12.80 10.00 15.05
CA VAL A 32 11.43 9.50 14.87
C VAL A 32 11.07 8.58 16.01
N ALA A 33 9.84 8.65 16.46
CA ALA A 33 9.32 7.80 17.51
C ALA A 33 7.99 7.18 17.08
N PHE A 34 7.80 5.90 17.39
CA PHE A 34 6.55 5.18 17.18
C PHE A 34 6.22 4.39 18.45
N GLN A 35 4.94 4.36 18.79
CA GLN A 35 4.37 3.45 19.76
C GLN A 35 3.04 2.95 19.22
N SER A 36 2.97 1.66 18.91
CA SER A 36 1.78 1.01 18.40
C SER A 36 1.20 0.07 19.43
N TYR A 37 -0.10 -0.05 19.45
CA TYR A 37 -0.85 -1.02 20.23
C TYR A 37 -1.98 -1.58 19.40
N GLY A 38 -2.22 -2.90 19.48
CA GLY A 38 -3.31 -3.54 18.75
C GLY A 38 -3.83 -4.78 19.44
N HIS A 39 -5.00 -5.19 18.98
CA HIS A 39 -5.62 -6.48 19.26
C HIS A 39 -6.01 -7.11 17.93
N GLU A 40 -5.77 -8.40 17.83
CA GLU A 40 -6.14 -9.19 16.65
C GLU A 40 -6.68 -10.55 17.06
N LEU A 41 -7.61 -11.08 16.27
CA LEU A 41 -8.14 -12.41 16.37
C LEU A 41 -7.95 -13.13 15.04
N ASP A 42 -7.32 -14.30 15.08
CA ASP A 42 -7.18 -15.16 13.93
C ASP A 42 -8.30 -16.20 13.89
N ILE A 43 -8.85 -16.38 12.69
CA ILE A 43 -9.80 -17.44 12.37
C ILE A 43 -9.10 -18.46 11.48
N GLU A 44 -9.19 -19.73 11.84
CA GLU A 44 -8.68 -20.86 11.04
C GLU A 44 -9.61 -22.06 11.14
N ALA A 45 -9.93 -22.67 10.00
CA ALA A 45 -10.77 -23.85 9.91
C ALA A 45 -12.13 -23.70 10.64
N GLY A 46 -12.78 -22.55 10.45
CA GLY A 46 -14.10 -22.25 11.03
C GLY A 46 -14.11 -21.98 12.53
N LYS A 47 -12.95 -21.68 13.14
CA LYS A 47 -12.82 -21.43 14.58
C LYS A 47 -11.89 -20.28 14.86
N ILE A 48 -12.16 -19.53 15.92
CA ILE A 48 -11.23 -18.56 16.47
C ILE A 48 -10.06 -19.33 17.08
N LYS A 49 -8.85 -19.10 16.56
CA LYS A 49 -7.66 -19.87 16.92
C LYS A 49 -6.75 -19.12 17.89
N LEU A 50 -6.55 -17.85 17.65
CA LEU A 50 -5.62 -17.02 18.41
C LEU A 50 -6.25 -15.67 18.70
N ALA A 51 -6.12 -15.22 19.92
CA ALA A 51 -6.31 -13.83 20.29
C ALA A 51 -4.97 -13.28 20.75
N ALA A 52 -4.47 -12.28 20.04
CA ALA A 52 -3.22 -11.63 20.37
C ALA A 52 -3.47 -10.14 20.65
N GLY A 53 -2.72 -9.62 21.60
CA GLY A 53 -2.71 -8.20 21.90
C GLY A 53 -1.33 -7.80 22.37
N GLY A 54 -0.90 -6.61 21.99
CA GLY A 54 0.41 -6.16 22.36
C GLY A 54 0.76 -4.80 21.80
N GLY A 55 1.94 -4.34 22.17
CA GLY A 55 2.50 -3.09 21.69
C GLY A 55 3.93 -3.28 21.21
N ASP A 56 4.27 -2.52 20.18
CA ASP A 56 5.63 -2.36 19.67
C ASP A 56 5.94 -0.87 19.59
N GLY A 57 7.22 -0.52 19.67
CA GLY A 57 7.63 0.87 19.56
C GLY A 57 9.10 1.09 19.81
N GLY A 58 9.49 2.34 19.62
CA GLY A 58 10.87 2.77 19.84
C GLY A 58 11.19 4.05 19.10
N TYR A 59 12.48 4.32 18.97
CA TYR A 59 13.01 5.54 18.37
C TYR A 59 14.03 5.21 17.29
N GLY A 60 13.96 5.90 16.17
CA GLY A 60 14.99 5.92 15.15
C GLY A 60 15.80 7.20 15.26
N VAL A 61 17.12 7.08 15.22
CA VAL A 61 18.06 8.19 15.30
C VAL A 61 18.81 8.31 13.99
N ARG A 62 18.61 9.41 13.28
CA ARG A 62 19.37 9.77 12.08
C ARG A 62 20.25 10.97 12.40
N VAL A 63 21.54 10.83 12.18
CA VAL A 63 22.51 11.94 12.28
C VAL A 63 23.09 12.24 10.91
N LEU A 64 23.38 13.51 10.65
CA LEU A 64 23.97 13.97 9.40
C LEU A 64 25.20 14.82 9.73
N ASP A 65 26.34 14.49 9.10
CA ASP A 65 27.61 15.20 9.27
C ASP A 65 28.32 15.29 7.90
N GLY A 66 28.39 16.50 7.37
CA GLY A 66 29.03 16.76 6.07
C GLY A 66 28.46 15.91 4.91
N GLY A 67 27.13 15.79 4.84
CA GLY A 67 26.43 14.97 3.84
C GLY A 67 26.51 13.45 4.08
N ARG A 68 27.17 13.02 5.16
CA ARG A 68 27.24 11.61 5.58
C ARG A 68 26.18 11.34 6.64
N PHE A 69 25.32 10.40 6.39
CA PHE A 69 24.31 10.04 7.37
C PHE A 69 24.60 8.71 8.05
N GLY A 70 24.24 8.61 9.33
CA GLY A 70 24.21 7.38 10.08
C GLY A 70 22.82 7.18 10.68
N TYR A 71 22.41 5.93 10.80
CA TYR A 71 21.14 5.55 11.37
C TYR A 71 21.32 4.47 12.43
N ALA A 72 20.61 4.62 13.54
CA ALA A 72 20.49 3.61 14.58
C ALA A 72 19.09 3.65 15.17
N HIS A 73 18.68 2.62 15.86
CA HIS A 73 17.38 2.56 16.52
C HIS A 73 17.52 2.00 17.93
N LEU A 74 16.51 2.27 18.75
CA LEU A 74 16.41 1.81 20.13
C LEU A 74 14.95 1.64 20.51
N VAL A 75 14.68 0.73 21.45
CA VAL A 75 13.33 0.47 21.95
C VAL A 75 13.00 1.44 23.10
N ASP A 76 13.97 1.76 23.95
CA ASP A 76 13.80 2.56 25.15
C ASP A 76 14.86 3.65 25.27
N VAL A 77 14.46 4.83 25.77
CA VAL A 77 15.32 6.02 25.89
C VAL A 77 16.59 5.76 26.71
N SER A 78 16.62 4.78 27.64
CA SER A 78 17.82 4.40 28.35
C SER A 78 18.99 3.96 27.48
N GLY A 79 18.71 3.49 26.25
CA GLY A 79 19.70 3.14 25.21
C GLY A 79 20.19 4.32 24.37
N ALA A 80 19.72 5.54 24.62
CA ALA A 80 19.92 6.69 23.71
C ALA A 80 21.40 7.06 23.48
N GLU A 81 22.21 7.09 24.52
CA GLU A 81 23.66 7.38 24.41
C GLU A 81 24.37 6.40 23.47
N HIS A 82 24.02 5.12 23.57
CA HIS A 82 24.59 4.07 22.73
C HIS A 82 24.13 4.23 21.29
N ALA A 83 22.83 4.39 21.05
CA ALA A 83 22.25 4.54 19.71
C ALA A 83 22.79 5.78 18.99
N VAL A 84 22.88 6.94 19.67
CA VAL A 84 23.48 8.15 19.09
C VAL A 84 24.94 7.93 18.73
N SER A 85 25.73 7.29 19.61
CA SER A 85 27.14 6.99 19.35
C SER A 85 27.32 6.02 18.16
N GLN A 86 26.42 5.07 18.02
CA GLN A 86 26.36 4.12 16.92
C GLN A 86 26.02 4.83 15.61
N ALA A 87 24.99 5.70 15.58
CA ALA A 87 24.64 6.49 14.41
C ALA A 87 25.80 7.39 13.97
N ILE A 88 26.48 8.05 14.89
CA ILE A 88 27.69 8.87 14.59
C ILE A 88 28.79 8.00 13.98
N SER A 89 29.02 6.80 14.52
CA SER A 89 30.06 5.90 14.00
C SER A 89 29.75 5.43 12.57
N ILE A 90 28.48 5.15 12.27
CA ILE A 90 28.01 4.80 10.93
C ILE A 90 28.17 5.99 9.98
N ALA A 91 27.78 7.20 10.40
CA ALA A 91 27.95 8.40 9.56
C ALA A 91 29.42 8.60 9.11
N LYS A 92 30.39 8.37 10.01
CA LYS A 92 31.80 8.55 9.69
C LYS A 92 32.32 7.67 8.54
N ILE A 93 31.73 6.49 8.36
CA ILE A 93 32.13 5.53 7.29
C ILE A 93 31.18 5.51 6.10
N SER A 94 30.04 6.20 6.20
CA SER A 94 29.06 6.28 5.11
C SER A 94 29.57 7.20 3.97
N PRO A 95 29.19 6.93 2.72
CA PRO A 95 29.46 7.84 1.60
C PRO A 95 28.80 9.20 1.86
N ALA A 96 29.49 10.28 1.53
CA ALA A 96 28.90 11.60 1.57
C ALA A 96 28.00 11.82 0.34
N ILE A 97 26.83 12.40 0.56
CA ILE A 97 25.97 12.92 -0.47
C ILE A 97 26.15 14.45 -0.46
N GLU A 98 26.80 14.98 -1.48
CA GLU A 98 27.08 16.42 -1.57
C GLU A 98 25.78 17.22 -1.61
N GLY A 99 25.70 18.26 -0.76
CA GLY A 99 24.51 19.12 -0.67
C GLY A 99 23.30 18.52 0.06
N PHE A 100 23.42 17.29 0.59
CA PHE A 100 22.36 16.73 1.40
C PHE A 100 22.29 17.40 2.78
N CYS A 101 21.11 17.92 3.13
CA CYS A 101 20.77 18.46 4.44
C CYS A 101 19.38 17.99 4.84
N LEU A 102 19.09 18.06 6.14
CA LEU A 102 17.73 17.78 6.64
C LEU A 102 16.74 18.88 6.22
N PRO A 103 15.46 18.53 5.98
CA PRO A 103 14.44 19.50 5.59
C PRO A 103 14.25 20.60 6.63
N GLU A 104 14.10 21.83 6.17
CA GLU A 104 13.68 22.95 7.02
C GLU A 104 12.21 22.81 7.44
N ASN A 105 11.88 23.40 8.58
CA ASN A 105 10.50 23.40 9.05
C ASN A 105 9.62 24.33 8.20
N GLN A 106 8.66 23.75 7.53
CA GLN A 106 7.65 24.43 6.71
C GLN A 106 6.25 24.19 7.29
N LYS A 107 5.30 25.07 6.98
CA LYS A 107 3.90 24.89 7.39
C LYS A 107 3.30 23.69 6.68
N SER A 108 2.68 22.79 7.44
CA SER A 108 1.94 21.62 6.92
C SER A 108 0.44 21.80 7.03
N THR A 109 -0.30 21.05 6.23
CA THR A 109 -1.76 20.96 6.29
C THR A 109 -2.15 19.81 7.22
N GLU A 110 -3.14 20.03 8.07
CA GLU A 110 -3.72 18.97 8.89
C GLU A 110 -4.48 17.99 8.01
N VAL A 111 -4.35 16.69 8.30
CA VAL A 111 -5.09 15.62 7.64
C VAL A 111 -6.14 15.08 8.60
N LEU A 112 -7.40 15.18 8.18
CA LEU A 112 -8.55 14.73 8.96
C LEU A 112 -8.77 13.20 8.81
N GLY A 113 -9.50 12.61 9.77
CA GLY A 113 -9.92 11.21 9.70
C GLY A 113 -8.84 10.17 9.94
N ARG A 114 -7.65 10.59 10.44
CA ARG A 114 -6.55 9.66 10.77
C ARG A 114 -6.80 8.83 12.02
N CYS A 115 -7.59 9.33 12.94
CA CYS A 115 -7.88 8.69 14.21
C CYS A 115 -9.39 8.61 14.44
N ASP A 116 -9.86 7.45 14.79
CA ASP A 116 -11.21 7.21 15.31
C ASP A 116 -11.09 6.74 16.76
N ASN A 117 -11.50 7.61 17.69
CA ASN A 117 -11.40 7.33 19.13
C ASN A 117 -12.14 6.06 19.55
N ARG A 118 -13.18 5.66 18.80
CA ARG A 118 -13.92 4.41 19.10
C ARG A 118 -13.04 3.17 18.98
N ILE A 119 -12.00 3.20 18.12
CA ILE A 119 -11.02 2.12 17.98
C ILE A 119 -10.16 2.00 19.25
N LEU A 120 -9.89 3.12 19.93
CA LEU A 120 -9.11 3.12 21.16
C LEU A 120 -9.82 2.39 22.31
N ASP A 121 -11.14 2.30 22.25
CA ASP A 121 -11.99 1.68 23.27
C ASP A 121 -12.35 0.21 22.96
N VAL A 122 -11.97 -0.31 21.76
CA VAL A 122 -12.26 -1.70 21.36
C VAL A 122 -11.52 -2.67 22.29
N SER A 123 -12.29 -3.56 22.90
CA SER A 123 -11.79 -4.64 23.77
C SER A 123 -11.55 -5.94 22.96
N PRO A 124 -10.79 -6.89 23.51
CA PRO A 124 -10.72 -8.24 22.92
C PRO A 124 -12.08 -8.94 22.80
N GLU A 125 -13.00 -8.66 23.74
CA GLU A 125 -14.36 -9.19 23.73
C GLU A 125 -15.16 -8.66 22.54
N ASP A 126 -15.03 -7.37 22.20
CA ASP A 126 -15.68 -6.79 21.02
C ASP A 126 -15.16 -7.44 19.71
N LEU A 127 -13.89 -7.78 19.64
CA LEU A 127 -13.32 -8.50 18.48
C LEU A 127 -13.81 -9.96 18.43
N LEU A 128 -14.02 -10.61 19.58
CA LEU A 128 -14.63 -11.95 19.62
C LEU A 128 -16.04 -11.92 19.04
N GLU A 129 -16.86 -10.93 19.41
CA GLU A 129 -18.19 -10.75 18.84
C GLU A 129 -18.16 -10.53 17.32
N GLN A 130 -17.19 -9.74 16.83
CA GLN A 130 -17.02 -9.53 15.40
C GLN A 130 -16.57 -10.81 14.67
N ALA A 131 -15.63 -11.57 15.23
CA ALA A 131 -15.16 -12.83 14.66
C ALA A 131 -16.29 -13.88 14.60
N ASP A 132 -17.09 -13.99 15.66
CA ASP A 132 -18.27 -14.85 15.67
C ASP A 132 -19.32 -14.39 14.65
N ALA A 133 -19.52 -13.09 14.48
CA ALA A 133 -20.41 -12.56 13.46
C ALA A 133 -19.94 -12.92 12.04
N ILE A 134 -18.62 -12.83 11.76
CA ILE A 134 -18.02 -13.26 10.47
C ILE A 134 -18.35 -14.75 10.21
N LEU A 135 -18.07 -15.62 11.16
CA LEU A 135 -18.33 -17.05 11.02
C LEU A 135 -19.81 -17.37 10.74
N ASN A 136 -20.70 -16.71 11.49
CA ASN A 136 -22.15 -16.90 11.34
C ASN A 136 -22.66 -16.37 9.99
N GLU A 137 -22.15 -15.24 9.53
CA GLU A 137 -22.53 -14.63 8.26
C GLU A 137 -22.11 -15.49 7.08
N VAL A 138 -20.85 -15.97 7.05
CA VAL A 138 -20.38 -16.91 6.02
C VAL A 138 -21.27 -18.16 5.95
N ALA A 139 -21.58 -18.77 7.11
CA ALA A 139 -22.45 -19.94 7.17
C ALA A 139 -23.89 -19.66 6.75
N SER A 140 -24.38 -18.42 6.94
CA SER A 140 -25.72 -18.01 6.52
C SER A 140 -25.86 -17.80 5.02
N LEU A 141 -24.77 -17.31 4.37
CA LEU A 141 -24.71 -17.07 2.93
C LEU A 141 -24.58 -18.39 2.14
N ASP A 142 -23.79 -19.33 2.64
CA ASP A 142 -23.69 -20.69 2.10
C ASP A 142 -23.30 -21.68 3.22
N SER A 143 -24.17 -22.61 3.53
CA SER A 143 -23.95 -23.61 4.60
C SER A 143 -22.76 -24.54 4.36
N ARG A 144 -22.23 -24.59 3.14
CA ARG A 144 -21.03 -25.37 2.75
C ARG A 144 -19.75 -24.56 2.95
N ALA A 145 -19.87 -23.23 3.00
CA ALA A 145 -18.74 -22.32 3.09
C ALA A 145 -18.13 -22.33 4.50
N VAL A 146 -16.82 -22.37 4.56
CA VAL A 146 -16.04 -22.34 5.81
C VAL A 146 -14.97 -21.26 5.70
N VAL A 147 -14.81 -20.46 6.74
CA VAL A 147 -13.67 -19.56 6.87
C VAL A 147 -12.43 -20.40 7.17
N THR A 148 -11.57 -20.57 6.18
CA THR A 148 -10.35 -21.40 6.30
C THR A 148 -9.15 -20.61 6.81
N GLY A 149 -9.19 -19.28 6.73
CA GLY A 149 -8.16 -18.38 7.24
C GLY A 149 -8.66 -16.95 7.33
N GLY A 150 -7.92 -16.12 8.02
CA GLY A 150 -8.25 -14.70 8.16
C GLY A 150 -8.39 -14.25 9.61
N GLY A 151 -9.10 -13.15 9.81
CA GLY A 151 -9.30 -12.59 11.14
C GLY A 151 -9.78 -11.17 11.14
N VAL A 152 -9.82 -10.58 12.30
CA VAL A 152 -10.21 -9.18 12.54
C VAL A 152 -9.24 -8.55 13.53
N GLY A 153 -8.91 -7.28 13.31
CA GLY A 153 -7.98 -6.60 14.20
C GLY A 153 -8.15 -5.08 14.20
N VAL A 154 -7.72 -4.49 15.29
CA VAL A 154 -7.66 -3.05 15.49
C VAL A 154 -6.27 -2.64 15.96
N SER A 155 -5.80 -1.49 15.52
CA SER A 155 -4.56 -0.92 16.02
C SER A 155 -4.64 0.59 16.17
N ALA A 156 -3.80 1.12 17.06
CA ALA A 156 -3.56 2.54 17.23
C ALA A 156 -2.05 2.78 17.31
N THR A 157 -1.57 3.78 16.57
CA THR A 157 -0.15 4.14 16.54
C THR A 157 0.01 5.62 16.86
N ALA A 158 0.74 5.93 17.91
CA ALA A 158 1.28 7.25 18.17
C ALA A 158 2.61 7.40 17.41
N GLY A 159 2.79 8.45 16.66
CA GLY A 159 4.00 8.76 15.93
C GLY A 159 4.49 10.18 16.21
N ALA A 160 5.80 10.38 16.19
CA ALA A 160 6.42 11.70 16.28
C ALA A 160 7.69 11.79 15.44
N ILE A 161 7.97 12.98 14.94
CA ILE A 161 9.24 13.37 14.31
C ILE A 161 9.73 14.68 14.94
N VAL A 162 10.96 14.68 15.39
CA VAL A 162 11.65 15.84 15.98
C VAL A 162 13.00 16.01 15.30
N THR A 163 13.30 17.21 14.81
CA THR A 163 14.56 17.46 14.10
C THR A 163 15.31 18.67 14.64
N SER A 164 16.62 18.72 14.35
CA SER A 164 17.46 19.88 14.62
C SER A 164 17.04 21.13 13.85
N GLN A 165 16.27 20.99 12.77
CA GLN A 165 15.74 22.08 11.94
C GLN A 165 14.41 22.64 12.49
N GLY A 166 14.02 22.26 13.72
CA GLY A 166 12.83 22.77 14.38
C GLY A 166 11.51 22.12 13.96
N ILE A 167 11.57 21.02 13.24
CA ILE A 167 10.36 20.22 12.99
C ILE A 167 10.00 19.50 14.29
N LEU A 168 8.76 19.66 14.74
CA LEU A 168 8.09 18.88 15.77
C LEU A 168 6.70 18.55 15.23
N SER A 169 6.46 17.32 14.90
CA SER A 169 5.15 16.83 14.46
C SER A 169 4.83 15.52 15.17
N SER A 170 3.62 15.38 15.65
CA SER A 170 3.15 14.17 16.30
C SER A 170 1.66 13.96 16.06
N GLY A 171 1.20 12.75 16.22
CA GLY A 171 -0.22 12.42 16.07
C GLY A 171 -0.50 10.96 16.30
N ILE A 172 -1.79 10.64 16.38
CA ILE A 172 -2.30 9.28 16.49
C ILE A 172 -2.95 8.90 15.15
N SER A 173 -2.75 7.67 14.76
CA SER A 173 -3.51 7.03 13.70
C SER A 173 -4.09 5.72 14.20
N THR A 174 -5.29 5.38 13.73
CA THR A 174 -5.96 4.12 14.06
C THR A 174 -6.20 3.30 12.81
N SER A 175 -6.34 2.00 12.97
CA SER A 175 -6.83 1.14 11.91
C SER A 175 -7.74 0.04 12.46
N HIS A 176 -8.71 -0.33 11.68
CA HIS A 176 -9.54 -1.52 11.85
C HIS A 176 -9.57 -2.26 10.53
N GLY A 177 -9.31 -3.55 10.56
CA GLY A 177 -9.32 -4.39 9.36
C GLY A 177 -9.87 -5.77 9.65
N ALA A 178 -10.42 -6.38 8.61
CA ALA A 178 -10.76 -7.78 8.58
C ALA A 178 -10.39 -8.38 7.24
N GLY A 179 -10.00 -9.64 7.24
CA GLY A 179 -9.77 -10.42 6.03
C GLY A 179 -10.29 -11.82 6.22
N VAL A 180 -10.92 -12.37 5.20
CA VAL A 180 -11.51 -13.71 5.25
C VAL A 180 -11.13 -14.51 4.00
N GLN A 181 -10.61 -15.70 4.20
CA GLN A 181 -10.51 -16.74 3.19
C GLN A 181 -11.66 -17.70 3.38
N VAL A 182 -12.59 -17.68 2.45
CA VAL A 182 -13.71 -18.62 2.42
C VAL A 182 -13.38 -19.76 1.48
N SER A 183 -13.66 -21.00 1.91
CA SER A 183 -13.51 -22.19 1.07
C SER A 183 -14.80 -22.98 1.07
N ILE A 184 -15.11 -23.61 -0.08
CA ILE A 184 -16.21 -24.55 -0.26
C ILE A 184 -15.60 -25.85 -0.76
N ASP A 185 -15.72 -26.92 0.06
CA ASP A 185 -15.27 -28.27 -0.28
C ASP A 185 -16.49 -29.18 -0.44
N GLU A 186 -16.78 -29.57 -1.66
CA GLU A 186 -17.94 -30.41 -1.98
C GLU A 186 -17.69 -31.20 -3.27
N ASN A 187 -17.99 -32.50 -3.27
CA ASN A 187 -17.88 -33.40 -4.42
C ASN A 187 -16.47 -33.46 -5.03
N ASP A 188 -15.45 -33.56 -4.20
CA ASP A 188 -14.02 -33.57 -4.59
C ASP A 188 -13.55 -32.26 -5.28
N GLU A 189 -14.30 -31.19 -5.13
CA GLU A 189 -13.97 -29.88 -5.63
C GLU A 189 -13.81 -28.90 -4.48
N LEU A 190 -12.60 -28.33 -4.35
CA LEU A 190 -12.26 -27.27 -3.41
C LEU A 190 -12.12 -25.95 -4.15
N THR A 191 -12.95 -24.99 -3.78
CA THR A 191 -12.80 -23.61 -4.25
C THR A 191 -12.55 -22.68 -3.07
N SER A 192 -11.84 -21.57 -3.30
CA SER A 192 -11.57 -20.60 -2.25
C SER A 192 -11.42 -19.19 -2.82
N ALA A 193 -11.75 -18.19 -1.98
CA ALA A 193 -11.51 -16.80 -2.28
C ALA A 193 -11.10 -16.06 -1.01
N TRP A 194 -10.25 -15.05 -1.17
CA TRP A 194 -9.80 -14.12 -0.14
C TRP A 194 -10.34 -12.75 -0.41
N GLU A 195 -10.86 -12.11 0.61
CA GLU A 195 -11.22 -10.69 0.59
C GLU A 195 -10.84 -10.01 1.89
N SER A 196 -10.54 -8.72 1.81
CA SER A 196 -10.21 -7.93 2.99
C SER A 196 -10.77 -6.52 2.92
N SER A 197 -10.90 -5.90 4.07
CA SER A 197 -11.31 -4.51 4.22
C SER A 197 -10.50 -3.85 5.32
N SER A 198 -9.99 -2.64 5.07
CA SER A 198 -9.23 -1.84 6.02
C SER A 198 -9.74 -0.41 6.07
N SER A 199 -9.73 0.20 7.24
CA SER A 199 -10.21 1.57 7.45
C SER A 199 -9.51 2.23 8.64
N ARG A 200 -9.37 3.55 8.59
CA ARG A 200 -9.02 4.38 9.76
C ARG A 200 -10.16 4.49 10.77
N LYS A 201 -11.38 4.18 10.35
CA LYS A 201 -12.60 4.25 11.16
C LYS A 201 -13.01 2.85 11.60
N LEU A 202 -13.63 2.77 12.77
CA LEU A 202 -14.22 1.53 13.24
C LEU A 202 -15.33 1.09 12.28
N LEU A 203 -15.13 -0.03 11.62
CA LEU A 203 -16.11 -0.68 10.78
C LEU A 203 -17.16 -1.33 11.69
N LYS A 204 -18.44 -1.07 11.45
CA LYS A 204 -19.53 -1.66 12.25
C LYS A 204 -19.72 -3.14 11.93
N SER A 205 -19.42 -3.51 10.72
CA SER A 205 -19.41 -4.87 10.21
C SER A 205 -18.45 -4.89 9.03
N VAL A 206 -18.10 -6.07 8.53
CA VAL A 206 -17.29 -6.28 7.33
C VAL A 206 -18.06 -7.07 6.26
N PRO A 207 -19.38 -6.75 6.03
CA PRO A 207 -20.24 -7.55 5.18
C PRO A 207 -19.72 -7.62 3.74
N ASP A 208 -19.24 -6.51 3.20
CA ASP A 208 -18.81 -6.43 1.80
C ASP A 208 -17.70 -7.44 1.49
N CYS A 209 -16.70 -7.58 2.37
CA CYS A 209 -15.63 -8.55 2.14
C CYS A 209 -16.10 -10.00 2.36
N ILE A 210 -17.06 -10.24 3.29
CA ILE A 210 -17.62 -11.57 3.54
C ILE A 210 -18.47 -12.01 2.35
N GLU A 211 -19.43 -11.17 1.94
CA GLU A 211 -20.31 -11.46 0.81
C GLU A 211 -19.49 -11.69 -0.49
N THR A 212 -18.49 -10.84 -0.73
CA THR A 212 -17.63 -10.95 -1.92
C THR A 212 -16.79 -12.23 -1.89
N SER A 213 -16.24 -12.58 -0.75
CA SER A 213 -15.44 -13.80 -0.58
C SER A 213 -16.29 -15.06 -0.81
N VAL A 214 -17.50 -15.14 -0.23
CA VAL A 214 -18.45 -16.25 -0.47
C VAL A 214 -18.86 -16.30 -1.94
N HIS A 215 -19.21 -15.15 -2.53
CA HIS A 215 -19.59 -15.05 -3.94
C HIS A 215 -18.50 -15.61 -4.86
N TRP A 216 -17.23 -15.22 -4.69
CA TRP A 216 -16.15 -15.71 -5.54
C TRP A 216 -15.84 -17.19 -5.31
N ALA A 217 -15.93 -17.69 -4.07
CA ALA A 217 -15.82 -19.12 -3.79
C ALA A 217 -16.93 -19.94 -4.48
N GLN A 218 -18.14 -19.39 -4.59
CA GLN A 218 -19.25 -20.00 -5.33
C GLN A 218 -19.06 -19.92 -6.85
N CYS A 219 -18.67 -18.73 -7.37
CA CYS A 219 -18.54 -18.49 -8.82
C CYS A 219 -17.43 -19.31 -9.49
N THR A 220 -16.47 -19.82 -8.72
CA THR A 220 -15.37 -20.65 -9.23
C THR A 220 -15.66 -22.13 -9.24
N ARG A 221 -16.88 -22.56 -8.87
CA ARG A 221 -17.31 -23.96 -8.86
C ARG A 221 -17.77 -24.43 -10.25
N GLY A 222 -17.53 -25.71 -10.53
CA GLY A 222 -17.92 -26.36 -11.78
C GLY A 222 -17.13 -25.81 -12.98
N PRO A 223 -15.80 -25.89 -12.99
CA PRO A 223 -15.01 -25.32 -14.06
C PRO A 223 -15.34 -25.94 -15.41
N ILE A 224 -15.48 -25.07 -16.40
CA ILE A 224 -15.73 -25.46 -17.80
C ILE A 224 -14.40 -25.76 -18.52
N GLU A 225 -14.47 -26.63 -19.51
CA GLU A 225 -13.35 -26.87 -20.43
C GLU A 225 -13.28 -25.71 -21.45
N VAL A 226 -12.07 -25.22 -21.69
CA VAL A 226 -11.75 -24.21 -22.70
C VAL A 226 -10.57 -24.68 -23.54
N ASP A 227 -10.38 -24.07 -24.72
CA ASP A 227 -9.19 -24.33 -25.52
C ASP A 227 -7.93 -23.98 -24.73
N SER A 228 -6.98 -24.92 -24.65
CA SER A 228 -5.71 -24.76 -23.95
C SER A 228 -4.69 -23.89 -24.70
N GLN A 229 -5.02 -23.40 -25.91
CA GLN A 229 -4.12 -22.51 -26.63
C GLN A 229 -4.06 -21.14 -25.96
N ALA A 230 -2.83 -20.63 -25.82
CA ALA A 230 -2.60 -19.29 -25.30
C ALA A 230 -3.18 -18.23 -26.26
N VAL A 231 -3.97 -17.32 -25.75
CA VAL A 231 -4.71 -16.31 -26.52
C VAL A 231 -4.46 -14.91 -25.98
N ASP A 232 -4.24 -13.96 -26.89
CA ASP A 232 -4.30 -12.52 -26.58
C ASP A 232 -5.76 -12.10 -26.65
N CYS A 233 -6.32 -11.62 -25.57
CA CYS A 233 -7.75 -11.33 -25.46
C CYS A 233 -8.00 -10.22 -24.43
N PRO A 234 -9.20 -9.60 -24.45
CA PRO A 234 -9.64 -8.73 -23.38
C PRO A 234 -9.62 -9.43 -22.01
N VAL A 235 -9.13 -8.72 -20.99
CA VAL A 235 -9.10 -9.20 -19.61
C VAL A 235 -9.64 -8.11 -18.69
N LEU A 236 -10.72 -8.42 -18.00
CA LEU A 236 -11.21 -7.62 -16.88
C LEU A 236 -10.54 -8.12 -15.61
N MET A 237 -9.64 -7.33 -15.07
CA MET A 237 -9.09 -7.58 -13.75
C MET A 237 -9.92 -6.83 -12.72
N THR A 238 -10.42 -7.55 -11.72
CA THR A 238 -11.04 -6.85 -10.58
C THR A 238 -9.97 -6.08 -9.81
N SER A 239 -10.38 -5.15 -8.97
CA SER A 239 -9.47 -4.41 -8.10
C SER A 239 -8.53 -5.36 -7.34
N GLU A 240 -9.06 -6.46 -6.77
CA GLU A 240 -8.29 -7.48 -6.04
C GLU A 240 -7.22 -8.14 -6.91
N GLY A 241 -7.55 -8.48 -8.15
CA GLY A 241 -6.60 -9.11 -9.09
C GLY A 241 -5.55 -8.13 -9.63
N PHE A 242 -5.92 -6.86 -9.83
CA PHE A 242 -5.05 -5.88 -10.48
C PHE A 242 -4.11 -5.15 -9.51
N THR A 243 -4.58 -4.80 -8.31
CA THR A 243 -3.81 -4.04 -7.32
C THR A 243 -2.47 -4.67 -6.98
N PRO A 244 -2.31 -5.99 -6.81
CA PRO A 244 -1.00 -6.59 -6.55
C PRO A 244 0.03 -6.33 -7.66
N LEU A 245 -0.36 -6.44 -8.92
CA LEU A 245 0.52 -6.14 -10.07
C LEU A 245 0.82 -4.64 -10.18
N PHE A 246 -0.21 -3.82 -10.01
CA PHE A 246 -0.10 -2.37 -10.04
C PHE A 246 0.86 -1.88 -8.96
N SER A 247 0.72 -2.34 -7.71
CA SER A 247 1.51 -1.90 -6.56
C SER A 247 3.00 -2.23 -6.66
N VAL A 248 3.36 -3.29 -7.38
CA VAL A 248 4.77 -3.63 -7.65
C VAL A 248 5.37 -2.73 -8.73
N CYS A 249 4.63 -2.45 -9.79
CA CYS A 249 5.17 -1.83 -11.00
C CYS A 249 5.00 -0.30 -11.03
N VAL A 250 3.79 0.21 -10.78
CA VAL A 250 3.46 1.61 -11.07
C VAL A 250 4.04 2.59 -10.05
N PRO A 251 3.96 2.36 -8.72
CA PRO A 251 4.64 3.23 -7.76
C PRO A 251 6.15 3.30 -7.98
N ALA A 252 6.77 2.19 -8.38
CA ALA A 252 8.19 2.15 -8.72
C ALA A 252 8.51 2.99 -9.96
N ALA A 253 7.61 3.03 -10.95
CA ALA A 253 7.81 3.74 -12.19
C ALA A 253 7.82 5.26 -12.05
N VAL A 254 7.14 5.81 -11.04
CA VAL A 254 7.04 7.25 -10.79
C VAL A 254 8.03 7.76 -9.71
N LYS A 255 8.89 6.90 -9.16
CA LYS A 255 9.98 7.34 -8.27
C LYS A 255 11.02 8.12 -9.06
N GLY A 256 11.25 9.36 -8.68
CA GLY A 256 12.13 10.26 -9.41
C GLY A 256 13.57 9.73 -9.56
N GLN A 257 14.13 9.10 -8.52
CA GLN A 257 15.44 8.46 -8.59
C GLN A 257 15.52 7.35 -9.67
N ARG A 258 14.44 6.56 -9.82
CA ARG A 258 14.39 5.50 -10.84
C ARG A 258 14.27 6.08 -12.25
N LEU A 259 13.46 7.16 -12.41
CA LEU A 259 13.38 7.90 -13.67
C LEU A 259 14.75 8.47 -14.05
N ALA A 260 15.44 9.14 -13.12
CA ALA A 260 16.76 9.74 -13.33
C ALA A 260 17.85 8.70 -13.65
N ARG A 261 17.78 7.51 -13.05
CA ARG A 261 18.72 6.39 -13.31
C ARG A 261 18.37 5.56 -14.54
N LYS A 262 17.24 5.83 -15.20
CA LYS A 262 16.70 5.03 -16.31
C LYS A 262 16.34 3.59 -15.90
N GLU A 263 15.87 3.43 -14.69
CA GLU A 263 15.42 2.17 -14.09
C GLU A 263 13.89 2.05 -14.04
N SER A 264 13.19 2.89 -14.80
CA SER A 264 11.74 2.90 -14.95
C SER A 264 11.36 2.76 -16.41
N PHE A 265 10.28 2.03 -16.69
CA PHE A 265 9.69 1.96 -18.03
C PHE A 265 9.11 3.31 -18.52
N TRP A 266 9.02 4.31 -17.64
CA TRP A 266 8.63 5.68 -17.99
C TRP A 266 9.82 6.66 -18.06
N SER A 267 11.05 6.19 -17.90
CA SER A 267 12.24 7.05 -18.01
C SER A 267 12.34 7.73 -19.38
N GLY A 268 12.51 9.06 -19.37
CA GLY A 268 12.59 9.88 -20.58
C GLY A 268 11.24 10.09 -21.28
N LYS A 269 10.14 9.82 -20.58
CA LYS A 269 8.78 10.05 -21.11
C LYS A 269 8.05 11.23 -20.43
N GLU A 270 8.75 12.09 -19.74
CA GLU A 270 8.20 13.29 -19.12
C GLU A 270 7.47 14.12 -20.18
N GLY A 271 6.21 14.50 -19.89
CA GLY A 271 5.31 15.20 -20.82
C GLY A 271 4.72 14.33 -21.93
N GLN A 272 5.08 13.06 -22.04
CA GLN A 272 4.54 12.14 -23.05
C GLN A 272 3.41 11.29 -22.49
N MET A 273 2.65 10.66 -23.39
CA MET A 273 1.60 9.72 -23.02
C MET A 273 2.20 8.42 -22.48
N VAL A 274 1.79 8.04 -21.30
CA VAL A 274 2.22 6.82 -20.58
C VAL A 274 1.04 5.98 -20.10
N LEU A 275 -0.15 6.57 -20.04
CA LEU A 275 -1.44 5.91 -19.78
C LEU A 275 -2.43 6.29 -20.88
N ALA A 276 -3.58 5.65 -20.93
CA ALA A 276 -4.69 6.06 -21.79
C ALA A 276 -5.10 7.52 -21.50
N ASN A 277 -5.58 8.22 -22.49
CA ASN A 277 -5.73 9.68 -22.52
C ASN A 277 -6.76 10.25 -21.53
N ASP A 278 -7.59 9.42 -20.95
CA ASP A 278 -8.56 9.75 -19.91
C ASP A 278 -8.11 9.34 -18.49
N LEU A 279 -6.98 8.63 -18.38
CA LEU A 279 -6.50 8.14 -17.10
C LEU A 279 -5.62 9.19 -16.38
N THR A 280 -5.85 9.31 -15.10
CA THR A 280 -5.08 10.17 -14.19
C THR A 280 -4.60 9.34 -13.00
N LEU A 281 -3.31 9.49 -12.66
CA LEU A 281 -2.66 8.87 -11.50
C LEU A 281 -2.30 9.96 -10.50
N ILE A 282 -2.74 9.81 -9.26
CA ILE A 282 -2.51 10.75 -8.17
C ILE A 282 -1.88 10.01 -6.99
N ASP A 283 -0.93 10.64 -6.31
CA ASP A 283 -0.51 10.30 -4.94
C ASP A 283 -1.06 11.36 -3.99
N ASP A 284 -2.00 11.00 -3.11
CA ASP A 284 -2.67 11.95 -2.22
C ASP A 284 -2.25 11.75 -0.76
N GLY A 285 -1.18 12.46 -0.37
CA GLY A 285 -0.70 12.47 1.01
C GLY A 285 -1.62 13.21 1.99
N LEU A 286 -2.66 13.90 1.51
CA LEU A 286 -3.61 14.69 2.30
C LEU A 286 -5.02 14.11 2.33
N MET A 287 -5.23 12.92 1.77
CA MET A 287 -6.54 12.28 1.71
C MET A 287 -7.16 12.12 3.11
N GLU A 288 -8.39 12.58 3.29
CA GLU A 288 -9.12 12.36 4.53
C GLU A 288 -9.35 10.86 4.80
N GLY A 289 -8.85 10.40 5.95
CA GLY A 289 -8.96 8.99 6.32
C GLY A 289 -8.11 8.03 5.48
N GLY A 290 -7.24 8.54 4.61
CA GLY A 290 -6.33 7.73 3.79
C GLY A 290 -5.37 6.91 4.65
N MET A 291 -5.07 5.67 4.23
CA MET A 291 -4.24 4.74 5.00
C MET A 291 -2.79 5.19 5.08
N GLY A 292 -2.26 5.85 4.04
CA GLY A 292 -0.92 6.42 3.98
C GLY A 292 -0.84 7.92 4.26
N SER A 293 -1.97 8.59 4.42
CA SER A 293 -2.03 10.05 4.54
C SER A 293 -1.50 10.57 5.88
N SER A 294 -0.77 11.67 5.83
CA SER A 294 -0.19 12.34 6.99
C SER A 294 0.08 13.81 6.68
N SER A 295 0.08 14.69 7.68
CA SER A 295 0.42 16.11 7.50
C SER A 295 1.87 16.34 7.05
N ARG A 296 2.74 15.38 7.32
CA ARG A 296 4.15 15.38 6.92
C ARG A 296 4.57 13.98 6.52
N ASP A 297 5.50 13.91 5.61
CA ASP A 297 6.12 12.67 5.17
C ASP A 297 7.12 12.11 6.20
N GLY A 298 7.76 10.99 5.87
CA GLY A 298 8.72 10.32 6.74
C GLY A 298 10.02 11.08 7.00
N GLU A 299 10.28 12.21 6.35
CA GLU A 299 11.40 13.13 6.60
C GLU A 299 10.93 14.45 7.23
N GLY A 300 9.65 14.60 7.50
CA GLY A 300 9.06 15.81 8.08
C GLY A 300 8.73 16.90 7.06
N VAL A 301 8.86 16.64 5.76
CA VAL A 301 8.41 17.53 4.70
C VAL A 301 6.87 17.55 4.68
N PRO A 302 6.21 18.70 4.48
CA PRO A 302 4.76 18.73 4.31
C PRO A 302 4.30 17.80 3.20
N SER A 303 3.29 16.99 3.47
CA SER A 303 2.65 16.14 2.45
C SER A 303 1.80 16.97 1.49
N HIS A 304 1.62 16.48 0.29
CA HIS A 304 0.86 17.10 -0.78
C HIS A 304 -0.01 16.10 -1.52
N THR A 305 -1.02 16.60 -2.22
CA THR A 305 -1.69 15.88 -3.29
C THR A 305 -0.90 16.11 -4.58
N GLN A 306 -0.34 15.05 -5.15
CA GLN A 306 0.48 15.10 -6.35
C GLN A 306 -0.22 14.43 -7.53
N VAL A 307 -0.37 15.14 -8.65
CA VAL A 307 -0.72 14.53 -9.92
C VAL A 307 0.55 14.02 -10.57
N LEU A 308 0.66 12.71 -10.74
CA LEU A 308 1.81 12.04 -11.33
C LEU A 308 1.63 11.83 -12.84
N VAL A 309 0.43 11.41 -13.22
CA VAL A 309 -0.01 11.33 -14.62
C VAL A 309 -1.32 12.09 -14.76
N GLU A 310 -1.41 13.02 -15.68
CA GLU A 310 -2.61 13.81 -15.96
C GLU A 310 -3.11 13.54 -17.37
N ASN A 311 -4.33 13.03 -17.48
CA ASN A 311 -4.93 12.69 -18.78
C ASN A 311 -3.96 11.91 -19.68
N GLY A 312 -3.38 10.84 -19.13
CA GLY A 312 -2.42 9.96 -19.77
C GLY A 312 -0.98 10.47 -19.83
N ARG A 313 -0.70 11.75 -19.55
CA ARG A 313 0.65 12.33 -19.65
C ARG A 313 1.41 12.28 -18.33
N LEU A 314 2.65 11.83 -18.36
CA LEU A 314 3.54 11.87 -17.18
C LEU A 314 3.92 13.33 -16.87
N VAL A 315 3.44 13.86 -15.74
CA VAL A 315 3.65 15.26 -15.34
C VAL A 315 4.37 15.41 -14.02
N GLY A 316 4.47 14.35 -13.21
CA GLY A 316 5.07 14.38 -11.89
C GLY A 316 5.88 13.14 -11.56
N SER A 317 6.64 13.24 -10.48
CA SER A 317 7.40 12.12 -9.91
C SER A 317 7.57 12.32 -8.41
N MET A 318 7.70 11.23 -7.67
CA MET A 318 7.86 11.22 -6.22
C MET A 318 9.32 11.33 -5.82
N TRP A 319 9.61 12.19 -4.83
CA TRP A 319 10.96 12.41 -4.34
C TRP A 319 11.00 12.51 -2.81
N SER A 320 11.93 11.79 -2.19
CA SER A 320 12.43 12.12 -0.85
C SER A 320 13.58 13.13 -0.94
N THR A 321 13.84 13.86 0.12
CA THR A 321 14.96 14.81 0.19
C THR A 321 16.29 14.12 -0.07
N ARG A 322 16.50 12.96 0.55
CA ARG A 322 17.74 12.17 0.39
C ARG A 322 17.95 11.70 -1.05
N ASP A 323 16.93 11.06 -1.64
CA ASP A 323 17.09 10.47 -2.98
C ASP A 323 17.32 11.54 -4.04
N SER A 324 16.68 12.69 -3.87
CA SER A 324 16.89 13.85 -4.73
C SER A 324 18.31 14.40 -4.59
N ALA A 325 18.80 14.64 -3.37
CA ALA A 325 20.18 15.10 -3.15
C ALA A 325 21.21 14.13 -3.75
N GLN A 326 20.97 12.83 -3.63
CA GLN A 326 21.83 11.82 -4.24
C GLN A 326 21.86 11.92 -5.77
N MET A 327 20.70 12.17 -6.41
CA MET A 327 20.65 12.32 -7.87
C MET A 327 21.34 13.60 -8.36
N VAL A 328 21.32 14.68 -7.56
CA VAL A 328 22.13 15.88 -7.83
C VAL A 328 23.62 15.56 -7.72
N ALA A 329 24.05 14.91 -6.64
CA ALA A 329 25.45 14.52 -6.43
C ALA A 329 25.97 13.56 -7.52
N GLU A 330 25.11 12.72 -8.09
CA GLU A 330 25.40 11.86 -9.24
C GLU A 330 25.36 12.61 -10.59
N GLY A 331 25.01 13.91 -10.61
CA GLY A 331 24.90 14.70 -11.85
C GLY A 331 23.73 14.29 -12.76
N ARG A 332 22.69 13.67 -12.21
CA ARG A 332 21.53 13.17 -12.96
C ARG A 332 20.39 14.16 -13.05
N ILE A 333 20.26 15.05 -12.08
CA ILE A 333 19.33 16.18 -12.04
C ILE A 333 20.07 17.44 -11.59
N GLU A 334 19.56 18.61 -11.97
CA GLU A 334 20.23 19.89 -11.70
C GLU A 334 20.00 20.39 -10.28
N HIS A 335 18.80 20.20 -9.76
CA HIS A 335 18.37 20.74 -8.46
C HIS A 335 17.72 19.67 -7.59
N ALA A 336 18.06 19.71 -6.29
CA ALA A 336 17.41 18.89 -5.30
C ALA A 336 15.97 19.37 -5.07
N GLN A 337 15.06 18.41 -4.85
CA GLN A 337 13.66 18.66 -4.62
C GLN A 337 13.11 17.61 -3.62
N SER A 338 12.04 17.94 -2.93
CA SER A 338 11.25 16.96 -2.19
C SER A 338 9.78 17.21 -2.50
N THR A 339 9.05 16.14 -2.67
CA THR A 339 7.61 16.20 -2.96
C THR A 339 6.75 15.76 -1.79
N GLY A 340 7.35 15.63 -0.59
CA GLY A 340 6.65 15.12 0.58
C GLY A 340 6.25 13.63 0.42
N SER A 341 7.08 12.87 -0.30
CA SER A 341 6.83 11.46 -0.61
C SER A 341 7.83 10.52 0.06
N ALA A 342 8.38 10.89 1.20
CA ALA A 342 9.17 9.98 2.00
C ALA A 342 8.29 9.13 2.91
N VAL A 343 8.52 7.82 2.93
CA VAL A 343 7.80 6.88 3.80
C VAL A 343 8.77 6.14 4.71
N ARG A 344 8.27 5.66 5.85
CA ARG A 344 9.00 4.80 6.79
C ARG A 344 8.16 3.58 7.15
N GLY A 345 8.75 2.41 7.11
CA GLY A 345 8.10 1.20 7.59
C GLY A 345 8.00 1.15 9.12
N SER A 346 9.02 1.68 9.83
CA SER A 346 9.06 1.73 11.29
C SER A 346 10.18 2.67 11.79
N HIS A 347 10.34 2.75 13.13
CA HIS A 347 11.50 3.41 13.77
C HIS A 347 12.83 2.69 13.49
N GLN A 348 12.83 1.49 12.93
CA GLN A 348 14.03 0.68 12.70
C GLN A 348 14.70 0.94 11.35
N SER A 349 14.04 1.70 10.45
CA SER A 349 14.55 1.95 9.11
C SER A 349 14.58 3.44 8.75
N PRO A 350 15.59 3.87 7.94
CA PRO A 350 15.60 5.22 7.40
C PRO A 350 14.46 5.41 6.40
N PRO A 351 14.07 6.68 6.11
CA PRO A 351 13.05 6.97 5.12
C PRO A 351 13.53 6.65 3.70
N TYR A 352 12.58 6.35 2.83
CA TYR A 352 12.78 6.14 1.40
C TYR A 352 11.61 6.73 0.60
N THR A 353 11.81 6.97 -0.70
CA THR A 353 10.72 7.46 -1.56
C THR A 353 9.64 6.39 -1.74
N GLY A 354 8.39 6.73 -1.39
CA GLY A 354 7.21 5.87 -1.50
C GLY A 354 5.94 6.67 -1.70
N CYS A 355 4.83 5.99 -1.95
CA CYS A 355 3.51 6.62 -2.08
C CYS A 355 2.78 6.68 -0.74
N SER A 356 1.83 7.61 -0.67
CA SER A 356 0.87 7.75 0.44
C SER A 356 -0.42 7.00 0.11
N ASP A 357 -1.36 7.63 -0.58
CA ASP A 357 -2.59 7.01 -1.08
C ASP A 357 -2.64 7.19 -2.60
N MET A 358 -2.43 6.11 -3.35
CA MET A 358 -2.33 6.14 -4.79
C MET A 358 -3.68 5.85 -5.44
N ILE A 359 -4.12 6.78 -6.29
CA ILE A 359 -5.45 6.76 -6.91
C ILE A 359 -5.30 6.66 -8.42
N LEU A 360 -5.93 5.66 -9.03
CA LEU A 360 -6.11 5.57 -10.47
C LEU A 360 -7.58 5.91 -10.82
N LYS A 361 -7.78 6.92 -11.64
CA LYS A 361 -9.12 7.35 -12.05
C LYS A 361 -9.20 7.75 -13.52
N SER A 362 -10.42 7.69 -14.09
CA SER A 362 -10.73 8.17 -15.44
C SER A 362 -11.51 9.48 -15.40
N SER A 363 -11.17 10.42 -16.26
CA SER A 363 -11.94 11.67 -16.46
C SER A 363 -13.31 11.43 -17.10
N ASN A 364 -13.50 10.29 -17.74
CA ASN A 364 -14.79 9.89 -18.35
C ASN A 364 -15.74 9.23 -17.31
N GLY A 365 -15.31 9.11 -16.06
CA GLY A 365 -15.96 8.30 -15.05
C GLY A 365 -15.71 6.80 -15.26
N GLY A 366 -16.10 5.99 -14.26
CA GLY A 366 -16.02 4.54 -14.36
C GLY A 366 -17.31 3.92 -14.90
N LYS A 367 -17.22 2.66 -15.31
CA LYS A 367 -18.37 1.84 -15.71
C LYS A 367 -18.70 0.80 -14.64
N SER A 368 -19.97 0.39 -14.57
CA SER A 368 -20.33 -0.75 -13.74
C SER A 368 -19.61 -2.02 -14.22
N ARG A 369 -19.43 -3.01 -13.34
CA ARG A 369 -18.80 -4.28 -13.73
C ARG A 369 -19.57 -4.98 -14.85
N ASP A 370 -20.90 -4.93 -14.82
CA ASP A 370 -21.75 -5.50 -15.87
C ASP A 370 -21.55 -4.80 -17.21
N ASP A 371 -21.39 -3.46 -17.23
CA ASP A 371 -21.08 -2.72 -18.44
C ASP A 371 -19.69 -3.06 -18.98
N LEU A 372 -18.70 -3.28 -18.09
CA LEU A 372 -17.36 -3.72 -18.50
C LEU A 372 -17.38 -5.11 -19.12
N ILE A 373 -18.13 -6.06 -18.53
CA ILE A 373 -18.31 -7.42 -19.04
C ILE A 373 -18.99 -7.39 -20.41
N SER A 374 -20.06 -6.61 -20.54
CA SER A 374 -20.78 -6.45 -21.81
C SER A 374 -19.89 -5.83 -22.90
N HIS A 375 -19.04 -4.87 -22.52
CA HIS A 375 -18.13 -4.20 -23.47
C HIS A 375 -16.96 -5.08 -23.91
N MET A 376 -16.56 -6.02 -23.07
CA MET A 376 -15.47 -6.97 -23.35
C MET A 376 -15.84 -7.94 -24.48
N GLU A 377 -17.13 -8.27 -24.64
CA GLU A 377 -17.65 -9.31 -25.55
C GLU A 377 -17.07 -10.69 -25.21
N ASP A 378 -15.88 -11.03 -25.74
CA ASP A 378 -15.18 -12.27 -25.45
C ASP A 378 -13.88 -12.04 -24.69
N GLY A 379 -13.70 -12.75 -23.57
CA GLY A 379 -12.48 -12.58 -22.76
C GLY A 379 -12.52 -13.35 -21.44
N TYR A 380 -11.82 -12.80 -20.45
CA TYR A 380 -11.76 -13.39 -19.13
C TYR A 380 -11.87 -12.34 -18.03
N ILE A 381 -12.51 -12.71 -16.94
CA ILE A 381 -12.47 -11.96 -15.67
C ILE A 381 -11.44 -12.62 -14.79
N VAL A 382 -10.44 -11.87 -14.32
CA VAL A 382 -9.42 -12.33 -13.37
C VAL A 382 -9.62 -11.59 -12.06
N HIS A 383 -10.00 -12.34 -11.02
CA HIS A 383 -10.24 -11.78 -9.70
C HIS A 383 -9.03 -11.94 -8.78
N SER A 384 -8.26 -12.99 -8.91
CA SER A 384 -7.10 -13.21 -8.04
C SER A 384 -5.91 -13.80 -8.82
N VAL A 385 -4.72 -13.35 -8.45
CA VAL A 385 -3.46 -13.78 -9.05
C VAL A 385 -2.44 -14.17 -7.99
N MET A 386 -1.60 -15.15 -8.33
CA MET A 386 -0.46 -15.58 -7.52
C MET A 386 0.85 -15.22 -8.20
N GLY A 387 1.80 -14.72 -7.41
CA GLY A 387 3.14 -14.40 -7.91
C GLY A 387 3.31 -12.96 -8.42
N ALA A 388 2.39 -12.04 -8.16
CA ALA A 388 2.48 -10.63 -8.58
C ALA A 388 3.80 -9.95 -8.16
N HIS A 389 4.38 -10.34 -7.01
CA HIS A 389 5.66 -9.82 -6.53
C HIS A 389 6.86 -10.16 -7.45
N THR A 390 6.70 -11.08 -8.40
CA THR A 390 7.72 -11.43 -9.39
C THR A 390 7.70 -10.54 -10.63
N ALA A 391 6.70 -9.65 -10.75
CA ALA A 391 6.64 -8.68 -11.84
C ALA A 391 7.88 -7.79 -11.86
N ASN A 392 8.32 -7.39 -13.05
CA ASN A 392 9.53 -6.59 -13.21
C ASN A 392 9.20 -5.08 -13.15
N PRO A 393 9.54 -4.37 -12.06
CA PRO A 393 9.21 -2.95 -11.91
C PRO A 393 10.03 -2.02 -12.82
N THR A 394 11.02 -2.54 -13.54
CA THR A 394 11.84 -1.76 -14.49
C THR A 394 11.29 -1.80 -15.90
N SER A 395 10.81 -2.95 -16.35
CA SER A 395 10.24 -3.13 -17.70
C SER A 395 8.71 -3.12 -17.73
N GLY A 396 8.05 -3.42 -16.61
CA GLY A 396 6.61 -3.62 -16.52
C GLY A 396 6.12 -5.00 -16.97
N ASP A 397 7.04 -5.92 -17.29
CA ASP A 397 6.68 -7.27 -17.70
C ASP A 397 6.28 -8.12 -16.48
N PHE A 398 5.28 -8.96 -16.67
CA PHE A 398 4.83 -9.89 -15.65
C PHE A 398 4.38 -11.22 -16.27
N SER A 399 4.45 -12.27 -15.45
CA SER A 399 3.86 -13.58 -15.71
C SER A 399 3.42 -14.17 -14.38
N VAL A 400 2.13 -14.33 -14.22
CA VAL A 400 1.50 -14.77 -12.96
C VAL A 400 0.54 -15.92 -13.25
N THR A 401 0.12 -16.60 -12.19
CA THR A 401 -0.92 -17.63 -12.27
C THR A 401 -2.22 -17.06 -11.69
N THR A 402 -3.34 -17.29 -12.37
CA THR A 402 -4.65 -16.93 -11.85
C THR A 402 -5.15 -18.01 -10.89
N SER A 403 -5.75 -17.61 -9.78
CA SER A 403 -6.43 -18.53 -8.85
C SER A 403 -7.95 -18.45 -8.96
N THR A 404 -8.47 -17.31 -9.40
CA THR A 404 -9.91 -17.08 -9.61
C THR A 404 -10.08 -16.42 -10.98
N ILE A 405 -10.64 -17.17 -11.93
CA ILE A 405 -10.80 -16.72 -13.32
C ILE A 405 -12.10 -17.25 -13.93
N LEU A 406 -12.85 -16.38 -14.60
CA LEU A 406 -14.10 -16.70 -15.27
C LEU A 406 -13.98 -16.43 -16.78
N LYS A 407 -14.60 -17.29 -17.61
CA LYS A 407 -14.71 -17.09 -19.05
C LYS A 407 -15.94 -16.25 -19.38
N VAL A 408 -15.78 -15.31 -20.31
CA VAL A 408 -16.86 -14.49 -20.88
C VAL A 408 -16.97 -14.77 -22.37
N VAL A 409 -18.18 -14.91 -22.86
CA VAL A 409 -18.54 -15.08 -24.30
C VAL A 409 -19.78 -14.23 -24.57
N ASP A 410 -19.77 -13.48 -25.66
CA ASP A 410 -20.88 -12.58 -26.05
C ASP A 410 -21.34 -11.66 -24.90
N GLY A 411 -20.39 -11.13 -24.11
CA GLY A 411 -20.65 -10.25 -22.96
C GLY A 411 -21.35 -10.94 -21.79
N GLN A 412 -21.30 -12.27 -21.68
CA GLN A 412 -21.91 -13.05 -20.60
C GLN A 412 -20.89 -13.98 -19.95
N ILE A 413 -20.93 -14.08 -18.63
CA ILE A 413 -20.12 -15.07 -17.90
C ILE A 413 -20.67 -16.45 -18.20
N VAL A 414 -19.84 -17.33 -18.81
CA VAL A 414 -20.24 -18.71 -19.14
C VAL A 414 -19.78 -19.73 -18.12
N GLY A 415 -18.79 -19.41 -17.29
CA GLY A 415 -18.35 -20.25 -16.18
C GLY A 415 -16.90 -20.02 -15.80
N PRO A 416 -16.46 -20.58 -14.66
CA PRO A 416 -15.06 -20.56 -14.26
C PRO A 416 -14.22 -21.52 -15.09
N ILE A 417 -12.90 -21.26 -15.14
CA ILE A 417 -11.91 -22.23 -15.58
C ILE A 417 -10.98 -22.58 -14.40
N LYS A 418 -10.33 -23.73 -14.44
CA LYS A 418 -9.53 -24.18 -13.30
C LYS A 418 -8.42 -23.21 -12.94
N GLN A 419 -7.62 -22.87 -13.92
CA GLN A 419 -6.43 -22.03 -13.74
C GLN A 419 -5.93 -21.55 -15.10
N ALA A 420 -5.23 -20.44 -15.13
CA ALA A 420 -4.52 -19.97 -16.32
C ALA A 420 -3.22 -19.24 -15.94
N GLY A 421 -2.26 -19.25 -16.84
CA GLY A 421 -1.20 -18.25 -16.84
C GLY A 421 -1.74 -16.93 -17.37
N LEU A 422 -1.44 -15.82 -16.70
CA LEU A 422 -1.68 -14.48 -17.19
C LEU A 422 -0.34 -13.77 -17.35
N SER A 423 -0.05 -13.29 -18.54
CA SER A 423 1.20 -12.58 -18.82
C SER A 423 0.95 -11.33 -19.65
N GLY A 424 1.89 -10.38 -19.57
CA GLY A 424 1.81 -9.13 -20.32
C GLY A 424 2.84 -8.12 -19.87
N ASN A 425 2.59 -6.87 -20.29
CA ASN A 425 3.38 -5.73 -19.87
C ASN A 425 2.43 -4.62 -19.40
N ILE A 426 2.48 -4.30 -18.12
CA ILE A 426 1.54 -3.36 -17.49
C ILE A 426 1.65 -1.94 -18.08
N ALA A 427 2.85 -1.51 -18.46
CA ALA A 427 3.06 -0.19 -19.05
C ALA A 427 2.40 -0.06 -20.43
N LYS A 428 2.46 -1.13 -21.23
CA LYS A 428 1.81 -1.16 -22.55
C LYS A 428 0.30 -1.31 -22.40
N ALA A 429 -0.15 -2.21 -21.52
CA ALA A 429 -1.57 -2.47 -21.30
C ALA A 429 -2.32 -1.19 -20.88
N LEU A 430 -1.76 -0.43 -19.94
CA LEU A 430 -2.39 0.80 -19.43
C LEU A 430 -2.33 2.00 -20.41
N THR A 431 -1.62 1.89 -21.53
CA THR A 431 -1.51 2.96 -22.53
C THR A 431 -2.60 2.89 -23.60
N ASN A 432 -3.20 1.72 -23.82
CA ASN A 432 -4.16 1.47 -24.91
C ASN A 432 -5.48 0.94 -24.35
N ASP A 433 -6.60 1.30 -24.97
CA ASP A 433 -7.95 0.74 -24.76
C ASP A 433 -8.21 0.15 -23.37
N VAL A 434 -8.10 1.00 -22.36
CA VAL A 434 -8.34 0.64 -20.96
C VAL A 434 -9.61 1.33 -20.48
N ILE A 435 -10.48 0.58 -19.82
CA ILE A 435 -11.70 1.13 -19.23
C ILE A 435 -11.73 0.81 -17.76
N LEU A 436 -11.95 1.82 -16.92
CA LEU A 436 -12.01 1.65 -15.47
C LEU A 436 -13.42 1.37 -14.97
N GLY A 437 -13.49 0.64 -13.87
CA GLY A 437 -14.70 0.47 -13.08
C GLY A 437 -15.09 1.74 -12.32
N ASP A 438 -16.34 1.80 -11.84
CA ASP A 438 -16.91 2.95 -11.13
C ASP A 438 -16.64 2.93 -9.61
N ARG A 439 -16.11 1.82 -9.08
CA ARG A 439 -15.90 1.61 -7.64
C ARG A 439 -14.44 1.24 -7.35
N PRO A 440 -13.62 2.21 -6.92
CA PRO A 440 -12.29 1.88 -6.40
C PRO A 440 -12.44 1.14 -5.06
N ILE A 441 -11.69 0.04 -4.90
CA ILE A 441 -11.54 -0.65 -3.62
C ILE A 441 -10.24 -0.17 -3.00
N ILE A 442 -10.28 0.11 -1.69
CA ILE A 442 -9.10 0.50 -0.93
C ILE A 442 -8.44 -0.78 -0.45
N GLN A 443 -7.21 -0.99 -0.88
CA GLN A 443 -6.40 -2.11 -0.43
C GLN A 443 -5.13 -1.60 0.24
N ASP A 444 -4.76 -2.24 1.35
CA ASP A 444 -3.42 -2.09 1.90
C ASP A 444 -2.42 -2.74 0.95
N SER A 445 -1.38 -2.01 0.59
CA SER A 445 -0.39 -2.52 -0.33
C SER A 445 0.90 -2.89 0.39
N TYR A 446 1.65 -3.83 -0.21
CA TYR A 446 3.01 -4.19 0.22
C TYR A 446 3.99 -3.00 0.22
N SER A 447 3.64 -1.90 -0.44
CA SER A 447 4.53 -0.76 -0.68
C SER A 447 4.31 0.44 0.24
N THR A 448 3.53 0.30 1.31
CA THR A 448 3.11 1.40 2.21
C THR A 448 2.06 2.34 1.59
N GLY A 449 0.98 2.59 2.29
CA GLY A 449 -0.12 3.45 1.84
C GLY A 449 -1.29 2.70 1.23
N GLY A 450 -2.37 3.41 1.01
CA GLY A 450 -3.60 2.89 0.39
C GLY A 450 -3.49 2.86 -1.13
N MET A 451 -4.05 1.83 -1.76
CA MET A 451 -4.25 1.75 -3.21
C MET A 451 -5.74 1.86 -3.49
N HIS A 452 -6.13 2.91 -4.22
CA HIS A 452 -7.51 3.19 -4.61
C HIS A 452 -7.67 2.86 -6.09
N ILE A 453 -7.78 1.58 -6.38
CA ILE A 453 -7.77 1.03 -7.73
C ILE A 453 -9.13 0.41 -8.03
N PRO A 454 -9.83 0.85 -9.10
CA PRO A 454 -11.07 0.22 -9.54
C PRO A 454 -10.79 -1.08 -10.32
N ASP A 455 -11.85 -1.77 -10.73
CA ASP A 455 -11.75 -2.81 -11.75
C ASP A 455 -11.15 -2.22 -13.04
N VAL A 456 -10.34 -2.99 -13.74
CA VAL A 456 -9.62 -2.53 -14.93
C VAL A 456 -9.85 -3.51 -16.08
N LEU A 457 -10.58 -3.07 -17.10
CA LEU A 457 -10.71 -3.79 -18.36
C LEU A 457 -9.59 -3.38 -19.30
N VAL A 458 -8.74 -4.32 -19.65
CA VAL A 458 -7.67 -4.17 -20.63
C VAL A 458 -8.09 -4.91 -21.89
N MET A 459 -8.32 -4.17 -22.97
CA MET A 459 -8.78 -4.75 -24.23
C MET A 459 -7.67 -5.47 -25.00
N ASN A 460 -6.42 -5.02 -24.87
CA ASN A 460 -5.27 -5.56 -25.59
C ASN A 460 -4.00 -5.54 -24.73
N GLY A 461 -3.14 -6.54 -24.90
CA GLY A 461 -1.81 -6.56 -24.26
C GLY A 461 -1.66 -7.52 -23.10
N PHE A 462 -2.73 -8.24 -22.78
CA PHE A 462 -2.66 -9.39 -21.86
C PHE A 462 -2.89 -10.69 -22.64
N ARG A 463 -2.20 -11.73 -22.17
CA ARG A 463 -2.23 -13.06 -22.75
C ARG A 463 -2.65 -14.05 -21.67
N ILE A 464 -3.73 -14.78 -21.95
CA ILE A 464 -4.22 -15.89 -21.12
C ILE A 464 -3.72 -17.20 -21.71
N ASN A 465 -3.23 -18.08 -20.85
CA ASN A 465 -2.80 -19.43 -21.19
C ASN A 465 -3.51 -20.41 -20.24
N PRO A 466 -4.70 -20.94 -20.63
CA PRO A 466 -5.43 -21.89 -19.80
C PRO A 466 -4.61 -23.15 -19.55
N ALA A 467 -4.71 -23.70 -18.30
CA ALA A 467 -3.97 -24.89 -17.87
C ALA A 467 -4.65 -26.19 -18.29
#